data_25f0087e021509174b9bb51ad00f0820
#
_entry.id   25f0087e021509174b9bb51ad00f0820
#
_cell.length_a   1.000
_cell.length_b   1.000
_cell.length_c   1.000
_cell.angle_alpha   90.00
_cell.angle_beta   90.00
_cell.angle_gamma   90.00
#
_symmetry.space_group_name_H-M   'P 1'
#
loop_
_entity.id
_entity.type
_entity.pdbx_description
1 polymer ?
#
loop_
_entity_poly.entity_id
_entity_poly.type
_entity_poly.pdbx_seq_one_letter_code
_entity_poly.pdbx_strand_id
1 'polypeptide(L)'
;MKTWISGLAIIAALSAPVVGAYAQQAKQPAGMAAQSQEQPPIEPKAVDILKAGCSVLEAANAMSFTAITTYEKAAPNGQPLYYATRNEVTMQRPDKLRVITTGDGTPDEFYYNGKVMMAYVPSEDLVAVADAPSTVDQMIDAAWDKAAIFFPFADVLMSKPCAVFEQEGLNSAFYVGQSRIVGGTTTDMVAVAADNVHAELWIGAQDHLLRLIRVVYPHEPAHALYQTEYSDWHLLDSVDPASFASDKATHGKPMSFAPPGLREPPPAPSANPQQHR
;
A
#
# COMPACT_ATOMS: atom_id res chain seq x y z
N MET A 1 -18.40 26.41 -38.16
CA MET A 1 -17.87 27.58 -38.85
C MET A 1 -16.38 27.69 -38.59
N LYS A 2 -15.62 27.66 -39.73
CA LYS A 2 -14.21 28.04 -39.95
C LYS A 2 -13.14 27.25 -39.21
N THR A 3 -12.49 26.18 -39.77
CA THR A 3 -11.55 26.05 -40.91
C THR A 3 -10.44 27.10 -40.97
N TRP A 4 -9.19 26.63 -40.90
CA TRP A 4 -8.00 27.13 -41.62
C TRP A 4 -6.92 26.06 -41.45
N ILE A 5 -6.59 25.23 -42.42
CA ILE A 5 -5.86 25.30 -43.70
C ILE A 5 -4.34 25.29 -43.47
N SER A 6 -3.74 24.16 -43.80
CA SER A 6 -2.82 23.79 -44.85
C SER A 6 -1.61 24.72 -45.09
N GLY A 7 -0.44 24.12 -45.06
CA GLY A 7 0.80 24.63 -45.64
C GLY A 7 1.65 23.49 -46.20
N LEU A 8 1.57 23.27 -47.49
CA LEU A 8 2.42 22.46 -48.32
C LEU A 8 3.77 23.16 -48.60
N ALA A 9 4.87 22.40 -48.60
CA ALA A 9 6.11 22.76 -49.31
C ALA A 9 6.93 21.50 -49.57
N ILE A 10 6.87 21.00 -50.72
CA ILE A 10 7.73 21.02 -51.91
C ILE A 10 9.09 20.32 -51.70
N ILE A 11 9.18 19.24 -52.43
CA ILE A 11 10.31 18.33 -52.67
C ILE A 11 11.35 19.01 -53.56
N ALA A 12 12.61 18.86 -53.20
CA ALA A 12 13.72 19.00 -54.14
C ALA A 12 14.60 17.74 -54.06
N ALA A 13 14.56 16.95 -55.10
CA ALA A 13 15.47 15.83 -55.30
C ALA A 13 16.81 16.36 -55.83
N LEU A 14 17.89 15.97 -55.21
CA LEU A 14 19.25 16.07 -55.75
C LEU A 14 19.97 14.74 -55.60
N SER A 15 20.28 14.16 -56.73
CA SER A 15 21.08 12.96 -56.95
C SER A 15 22.52 13.11 -56.45
N ALA A 16 23.01 12.17 -55.66
CA ALA A 16 24.40 12.08 -55.24
C ALA A 16 25.07 10.80 -55.72
N PRO A 17 26.36 10.79 -55.92
CA PRO A 17 27.06 9.61 -56.43
C PRO A 17 27.41 8.62 -55.32
N VAL A 18 27.35 7.37 -55.64
CA VAL A 18 27.78 6.22 -54.84
C VAL A 18 29.28 6.27 -54.65
N VAL A 19 29.73 6.49 -53.41
CA VAL A 19 31.11 6.23 -52.99
C VAL A 19 31.11 5.02 -52.07
N GLY A 20 31.90 4.02 -52.40
CA GLY A 20 31.96 2.71 -51.75
C GLY A 20 32.19 2.77 -50.25
N ALA A 21 31.33 2.13 -49.51
CA ALA A 21 31.48 1.90 -48.08
C ALA A 21 32.50 0.78 -47.85
N TYR A 22 33.66 1.14 -47.41
CA TYR A 22 34.55 0.20 -46.72
C TYR A 22 33.90 -0.19 -45.39
N ALA A 23 33.41 -1.42 -45.31
CA ALA A 23 33.00 -2.01 -44.05
C ALA A 23 34.22 -2.16 -43.15
N GLN A 24 34.45 -1.16 -42.28
CA GLN A 24 35.28 -1.30 -41.12
C GLN A 24 34.49 -2.11 -40.08
N GLN A 25 34.73 -3.42 -40.05
CA GLN A 25 34.35 -4.26 -38.92
C GLN A 25 35.03 -3.69 -37.67
N ALA A 26 34.25 -2.88 -36.92
CA ALA A 26 34.65 -2.54 -35.58
C ALA A 26 34.71 -3.84 -34.77
N LYS A 27 35.94 -4.26 -34.43
CA LYS A 27 36.18 -5.27 -33.42
C LYS A 27 35.44 -4.83 -32.18
N GLN A 28 34.30 -5.50 -31.86
CA GLN A 28 33.72 -5.44 -30.52
C GLN A 28 34.85 -5.80 -29.54
N PRO A 29 35.09 -4.96 -28.53
CA PRO A 29 35.97 -5.38 -27.44
C PRO A 29 35.29 -6.57 -26.75
N ALA A 30 35.88 -7.74 -26.88
CA ALA A 30 35.55 -8.89 -26.07
C ALA A 30 35.82 -8.51 -24.62
N GLY A 31 34.82 -8.63 -23.78
CA GLY A 31 34.97 -8.56 -22.33
C GLY A 31 34.36 -7.36 -21.64
N MET A 32 33.04 -7.10 -21.86
CA MET A 32 32.22 -6.71 -20.73
C MET A 32 31.84 -8.03 -20.01
N ALA A 33 32.75 -8.49 -19.13
CA ALA A 33 32.36 -9.40 -18.07
C ALA A 33 31.10 -8.77 -17.42
N ALA A 34 30.02 -9.53 -17.37
CA ALA A 34 28.91 -9.18 -16.53
C ALA A 34 29.50 -8.93 -15.15
N GLN A 35 29.55 -7.67 -14.75
CA GLN A 35 29.85 -7.33 -13.37
C GLN A 35 28.71 -8.01 -12.62
N SER A 36 29.03 -9.08 -11.90
CA SER A 36 28.18 -9.58 -10.85
C SER A 36 27.88 -8.36 -10.00
N GLN A 37 26.62 -7.90 -10.05
CA GLN A 37 26.17 -6.84 -9.15
C GLN A 37 26.28 -7.45 -7.76
N GLU A 38 27.34 -7.11 -7.07
CA GLU A 38 27.56 -7.46 -5.69
C GLU A 38 26.36 -6.86 -4.93
N GLN A 39 25.55 -7.71 -4.32
CA GLN A 39 24.40 -7.23 -3.55
C GLN A 39 24.92 -6.25 -2.50
N PRO A 40 24.28 -5.07 -2.34
CA PRO A 40 24.68 -4.14 -1.30
C PRO A 40 24.71 -4.84 0.06
N PRO A 41 25.72 -4.60 0.89
CA PRO A 41 25.85 -5.28 2.17
C PRO A 41 24.72 -4.90 3.11
N ILE A 42 24.51 -5.70 4.16
CA ILE A 42 23.67 -5.33 5.30
C ILE A 42 24.51 -4.38 6.18
N GLU A 43 24.22 -3.09 6.09
CA GLU A 43 24.94 -2.06 6.84
C GLU A 43 24.38 -1.96 8.29
N PRO A 44 25.24 -2.01 9.31
CA PRO A 44 24.80 -1.86 10.71
C PRO A 44 23.98 -0.59 10.95
N LYS A 45 24.38 0.54 10.34
CA LYS A 45 23.65 1.81 10.47
C LYS A 45 22.21 1.71 9.96
N ALA A 46 21.97 1.06 8.83
CA ALA A 46 20.64 0.86 8.29
C ALA A 46 19.79 0.00 9.23
N VAL A 47 20.37 -1.08 9.73
CA VAL A 47 19.70 -1.97 10.70
C VAL A 47 19.37 -1.25 12.01
N ASP A 48 20.26 -0.41 12.52
CA ASP A 48 20.04 0.35 13.75
C ASP A 48 18.89 1.35 13.60
N ILE A 49 18.80 2.05 12.45
CA ILE A 49 17.69 2.97 12.15
C ILE A 49 16.36 2.22 12.06
N LEU A 50 16.31 1.08 11.37
CA LEU A 50 15.12 0.24 11.28
C LEU A 50 14.68 -0.23 12.68
N LYS A 51 15.59 -0.77 13.47
CA LYS A 51 15.30 -1.24 14.83
C LYS A 51 14.79 -0.12 15.74
N ALA A 52 15.34 1.08 15.60
CA ALA A 52 14.85 2.23 16.36
C ALA A 52 13.40 2.56 16.00
N GLY A 53 13.05 2.58 14.71
CA GLY A 53 11.66 2.76 14.27
C GLY A 53 10.72 1.68 14.78
N CYS A 54 11.10 0.41 14.64
CA CYS A 54 10.30 -0.70 15.15
C CYS A 54 10.08 -0.62 16.66
N SER A 55 11.13 -0.28 17.42
CA SER A 55 11.04 -0.18 18.89
C SER A 55 10.05 0.88 19.33
N VAL A 56 9.96 2.01 18.64
CA VAL A 56 8.96 3.06 18.93
C VAL A 56 7.55 2.55 18.69
N LEU A 57 7.31 1.85 17.58
CA LEU A 57 6.00 1.29 17.24
C LEU A 57 5.61 0.13 18.18
N GLU A 58 6.54 -0.72 18.56
CA GLU A 58 6.31 -1.82 19.52
C GLU A 58 5.95 -1.29 20.91
N ALA A 59 6.60 -0.22 21.34
CA ALA A 59 6.35 0.39 22.66
C ALA A 59 5.02 1.15 22.73
N ALA A 60 4.43 1.51 21.60
CA ALA A 60 3.20 2.27 21.56
C ALA A 60 1.99 1.43 22.01
N ASN A 61 1.39 1.79 23.15
CA ASN A 61 0.16 1.17 23.64
C ASN A 61 -1.05 1.59 22.80
N ALA A 62 -1.11 2.86 22.43
CA ALA A 62 -2.12 3.40 21.54
C ALA A 62 -1.49 4.45 20.61
N MET A 63 -2.03 4.58 19.40
CA MET A 63 -1.57 5.55 18.43
C MET A 63 -2.67 5.99 17.49
N SER A 64 -2.51 7.18 16.94
CA SER A 64 -3.24 7.61 15.74
C SER A 64 -2.30 8.24 14.74
N PHE A 65 -2.65 8.12 13.46
CA PHE A 65 -1.92 8.70 12.35
C PHE A 65 -2.81 8.81 11.11
N THR A 66 -2.35 9.59 10.15
CA THR A 66 -2.89 9.62 8.79
C THR A 66 -1.95 8.85 7.87
N ALA A 67 -2.49 7.94 7.06
CA ALA A 67 -1.78 7.24 6.00
C ALA A 67 -2.37 7.59 4.63
N ILE A 68 -1.58 8.20 3.74
CA ILE A 68 -1.96 8.43 2.35
C ILE A 68 -1.23 7.39 1.51
N THR A 69 -2.00 6.45 0.97
CA THR A 69 -1.45 5.37 0.14
C THR A 69 -1.74 5.63 -1.33
N THR A 70 -0.70 5.59 -2.14
CA THR A 70 -0.78 5.63 -3.61
C THR A 70 -0.36 4.28 -4.16
N TYR A 71 -1.13 3.75 -5.09
CA TYR A 71 -0.87 2.48 -5.74
C TYR A 71 -1.24 2.50 -7.22
N GLU A 72 -0.62 1.62 -7.99
CA GLU A 72 -0.87 1.47 -9.42
C GLU A 72 -1.77 0.28 -9.71
N LYS A 73 -2.67 0.45 -10.68
CA LYS A 73 -3.42 -0.63 -11.32
C LYS A 73 -3.30 -0.52 -12.82
N ALA A 74 -3.08 -1.65 -13.50
CA ALA A 74 -3.09 -1.66 -14.95
C ALA A 74 -4.51 -1.49 -15.50
N ALA A 75 -4.68 -0.53 -16.42
CA ALA A 75 -5.89 -0.44 -17.25
C ALA A 75 -5.95 -1.62 -18.25
N PRO A 76 -7.11 -1.90 -18.88
CA PRO A 76 -7.24 -2.96 -19.87
C PRO A 76 -6.25 -2.86 -21.06
N ASN A 77 -5.76 -1.68 -21.36
CA ASN A 77 -4.74 -1.44 -22.42
C ASN A 77 -3.30 -1.52 -21.88
N GLY A 78 -3.09 -1.90 -20.61
CA GLY A 78 -1.79 -1.97 -19.96
C GLY A 78 -1.24 -0.64 -19.43
N GLN A 79 -1.96 0.46 -19.59
CA GLN A 79 -1.55 1.76 -19.04
C GLN A 79 -1.64 1.72 -17.51
N PRO A 80 -0.60 2.18 -16.77
CA PRO A 80 -0.69 2.31 -15.32
C PRO A 80 -1.66 3.44 -14.94
N LEU A 81 -2.59 3.14 -14.04
CA LEU A 81 -3.49 4.09 -13.43
C LEU A 81 -3.09 4.24 -11.96
N TYR A 82 -3.02 5.49 -11.52
CA TYR A 82 -2.74 5.83 -10.13
C TYR A 82 -4.04 6.00 -9.35
N TYR A 83 -4.07 5.44 -8.16
CA TYR A 83 -5.13 5.61 -7.18
C TYR A 83 -4.52 6.05 -5.86
N ALA A 84 -5.24 6.90 -5.13
CA ALA A 84 -4.84 7.33 -3.81
C ALA A 84 -5.97 7.15 -2.80
N THR A 85 -5.63 6.65 -1.62
CA THR A 85 -6.53 6.59 -0.46
C THR A 85 -5.91 7.32 0.73
N ARG A 86 -6.75 7.98 1.51
CA ARG A 86 -6.40 8.59 2.79
C ARG A 86 -7.08 7.80 3.90
N ASN A 87 -6.29 7.31 4.82
CA ASN A 87 -6.75 6.53 5.96
C ASN A 87 -6.44 7.29 7.26
N GLU A 88 -7.47 7.59 8.03
CA GLU A 88 -7.32 8.09 9.40
C GLU A 88 -7.40 6.89 10.34
N VAL A 89 -6.28 6.58 10.95
CA VAL A 89 -6.11 5.36 11.74
C VAL A 89 -6.01 5.70 13.22
N THR A 90 -6.76 4.98 14.03
CA THR A 90 -6.65 5.00 15.50
C THR A 90 -6.59 3.57 15.99
N MET A 91 -5.58 3.24 16.78
CA MET A 91 -5.36 1.91 17.31
C MET A 91 -5.05 1.97 18.78
N GLN A 92 -5.54 0.97 19.52
CA GLN A 92 -5.08 0.69 20.89
C GLN A 92 -4.88 -0.82 21.04
N ARG A 93 -3.70 -1.18 21.46
CA ARG A 93 -3.37 -2.58 21.74
C ARG A 93 -4.13 -3.10 22.96
N PRO A 94 -4.44 -4.39 23.02
CA PRO A 94 -4.14 -5.40 22.02
C PRO A 94 -5.22 -5.54 20.95
N ASP A 95 -6.39 -4.89 21.08
CA ASP A 95 -7.62 -5.36 20.46
C ASP A 95 -8.57 -4.25 19.95
N LYS A 96 -8.05 -3.09 19.66
CA LYS A 96 -8.87 -1.96 19.17
C LYS A 96 -8.28 -1.35 17.90
N LEU A 97 -9.12 -1.18 16.87
CA LEU A 97 -8.75 -0.47 15.64
C LEU A 97 -9.96 0.29 15.09
N ARG A 98 -9.71 1.49 14.61
CA ARG A 98 -10.62 2.29 13.79
C ARG A 98 -9.86 2.79 12.58
N VAL A 99 -10.44 2.62 11.40
CA VAL A 99 -9.90 3.16 10.14
C VAL A 99 -11.03 3.87 9.42
N ILE A 100 -10.81 5.11 9.02
CA ILE A 100 -11.73 5.86 8.15
C ILE A 100 -11.01 6.10 6.83
N THR A 101 -11.53 5.50 5.76
CA THR A 101 -10.93 5.55 4.42
C THR A 101 -11.69 6.54 3.55
N THR A 102 -10.95 7.43 2.91
CA THR A 102 -11.43 8.35 1.86
C THR A 102 -10.46 8.33 0.68
N GLY A 103 -10.86 8.90 -0.46
CA GLY A 103 -9.99 9.02 -1.64
C GLY A 103 -10.63 8.49 -2.92
N ASP A 104 -9.83 7.87 -3.79
CA ASP A 104 -10.28 7.33 -5.07
C ASP A 104 -11.00 5.99 -4.85
N GLY A 105 -12.29 6.05 -4.72
CA GLY A 105 -13.13 4.90 -4.45
C GLY A 105 -14.30 5.24 -3.53
N THR A 106 -15.03 4.22 -3.12
CA THR A 106 -16.12 4.39 -2.17
C THR A 106 -15.54 4.57 -0.77
N PRO A 107 -15.82 5.69 -0.07
CA PRO A 107 -15.40 5.85 1.31
C PRO A 107 -15.96 4.74 2.21
N ASP A 108 -15.13 4.25 3.10
CA ASP A 108 -15.51 3.20 4.06
C ASP A 108 -14.97 3.48 5.45
N GLU A 109 -15.54 2.82 6.42
CA GLU A 109 -15.17 2.88 7.82
C GLU A 109 -15.01 1.46 8.35
N PHE A 110 -13.93 1.22 9.07
CA PHE A 110 -13.67 -0.06 9.71
C PHE A 110 -13.52 0.11 11.23
N TYR A 111 -14.19 -0.74 11.98
CA TYR A 111 -14.18 -0.74 13.45
C TYR A 111 -13.90 -2.13 13.99
N TYR A 112 -13.03 -2.21 14.98
CA TYR A 112 -12.72 -3.44 15.69
C TYR A 112 -12.59 -3.16 17.19
N ASN A 113 -13.25 -3.98 18.00
CA ASN A 113 -13.35 -3.78 19.45
C ASN A 113 -12.87 -4.98 20.30
N GLY A 114 -12.15 -5.92 19.69
CA GLY A 114 -11.64 -7.12 20.36
C GLY A 114 -12.61 -8.31 20.33
N LYS A 115 -13.82 -8.14 19.79
CA LYS A 115 -14.85 -9.21 19.70
C LYS A 115 -15.44 -9.29 18.31
N VAL A 116 -15.73 -8.16 17.72
CA VAL A 116 -16.31 -8.04 16.39
C VAL A 116 -15.48 -7.07 15.56
N MET A 117 -15.45 -7.33 14.26
CA MET A 117 -15.00 -6.41 13.22
C MET A 117 -16.18 -6.03 12.35
N MET A 118 -16.23 -4.77 11.98
CA MET A 118 -17.34 -4.14 11.27
C MET A 118 -16.78 -3.28 10.14
N ALA A 119 -17.24 -3.55 8.92
CA ALA A 119 -16.97 -2.71 7.74
C ALA A 119 -18.27 -1.99 7.36
N TYR A 120 -18.23 -0.67 7.26
CA TYR A 120 -19.38 0.18 6.98
C TYR A 120 -19.15 1.07 5.77
N VAL A 121 -20.11 1.13 4.88
CA VAL A 121 -20.12 2.00 3.69
C VAL A 121 -21.18 3.08 3.89
N PRO A 122 -20.79 4.28 4.34
CA PRO A 122 -21.73 5.35 4.72
C PRO A 122 -22.66 5.79 3.58
N SER A 123 -22.17 5.84 2.35
CA SER A 123 -22.94 6.30 1.19
C SER A 123 -24.11 5.38 0.81
N GLU A 124 -24.01 4.10 1.16
CA GLU A 124 -25.00 3.07 0.86
C GLU A 124 -25.78 2.63 2.13
N ASP A 125 -25.32 3.08 3.29
CA ASP A 125 -25.83 2.64 4.60
C ASP A 125 -25.75 1.12 4.77
N LEU A 126 -24.64 0.52 4.29
CA LEU A 126 -24.39 -0.92 4.36
C LEU A 126 -23.34 -1.24 5.42
N VAL A 127 -23.62 -2.29 6.22
CA VAL A 127 -22.70 -2.78 7.23
C VAL A 127 -22.50 -4.28 7.12
N ALA A 128 -21.21 -4.70 7.11
CA ALA A 128 -20.82 -6.09 7.27
C ALA A 128 -20.22 -6.29 8.66
N VAL A 129 -20.66 -7.31 9.39
CA VAL A 129 -20.18 -7.63 10.75
C VAL A 129 -19.74 -9.07 10.81
N ALA A 130 -18.59 -9.31 11.45
CA ALA A 130 -18.09 -10.66 11.71
C ALA A 130 -17.46 -10.74 13.10
N ASP A 131 -17.47 -11.94 13.67
CA ASP A 131 -16.66 -12.24 14.86
C ASP A 131 -15.18 -12.09 14.53
N ALA A 132 -14.44 -11.47 15.43
CA ALA A 132 -13.03 -11.17 15.30
C ALA A 132 -12.20 -11.85 16.40
N PRO A 133 -10.95 -12.22 16.09
CA PRO A 133 -9.97 -12.63 17.08
C PRO A 133 -9.67 -11.52 18.11
N SER A 134 -8.95 -11.86 19.17
CA SER A 134 -8.72 -10.98 20.32
C SER A 134 -7.52 -10.03 20.21
N THR A 135 -6.80 -10.03 19.07
CA THR A 135 -5.66 -9.12 18.84
C THR A 135 -5.75 -8.45 17.49
N VAL A 136 -5.16 -7.25 17.35
CA VAL A 136 -5.08 -6.52 16.09
C VAL A 136 -4.38 -7.36 15.02
N ASP A 137 -3.27 -8.02 15.33
CA ASP A 137 -2.51 -8.86 14.42
C ASP A 137 -3.42 -9.94 13.78
N GLN A 138 -4.06 -10.74 14.61
CA GLN A 138 -4.97 -11.81 14.15
C GLN A 138 -6.21 -11.25 13.43
N MET A 139 -6.69 -10.08 13.84
CA MET A 139 -7.84 -9.44 13.19
C MET A 139 -7.50 -8.99 11.78
N ILE A 140 -6.30 -8.47 11.53
CA ILE A 140 -5.83 -8.09 10.19
C ILE A 140 -5.86 -9.32 9.28
N ASP A 141 -5.30 -10.45 9.72
CA ASP A 141 -5.34 -11.71 8.97
C ASP A 141 -6.79 -12.16 8.70
N ALA A 142 -7.63 -12.14 9.73
CA ALA A 142 -9.04 -12.55 9.59
C ALA A 142 -9.85 -11.63 8.66
N ALA A 143 -9.57 -10.33 8.63
CA ALA A 143 -10.21 -9.39 7.73
C ALA A 143 -9.84 -9.66 6.26
N TRP A 144 -8.58 -9.99 6.02
CA TRP A 144 -8.12 -10.43 4.71
C TRP A 144 -8.77 -11.75 4.29
N ASP A 145 -8.67 -12.78 5.10
CA ASP A 145 -9.16 -14.13 4.78
C ASP A 145 -10.68 -14.17 4.55
N LYS A 146 -11.45 -13.43 5.37
CA LYS A 146 -12.91 -13.46 5.31
C LYS A 146 -13.50 -12.52 4.27
N ALA A 147 -12.86 -11.39 3.99
CA ALA A 147 -13.47 -10.33 3.18
C ALA A 147 -12.51 -9.64 2.21
N ALA A 148 -11.26 -10.11 2.07
CA ALA A 148 -10.21 -9.48 1.28
C ALA A 148 -10.01 -7.99 1.64
N ILE A 149 -10.22 -7.63 2.91
CA ILE A 149 -9.95 -6.29 3.41
C ILE A 149 -8.45 -6.16 3.64
N PHE A 150 -7.83 -5.24 2.92
CA PHE A 150 -6.40 -4.96 2.97
C PHE A 150 -6.15 -3.60 3.62
N PHE A 151 -5.24 -3.58 4.61
CA PHE A 151 -4.76 -2.36 5.24
C PHE A 151 -3.35 -2.07 4.75
N PRO A 152 -3.16 -1.07 3.88
CA PRO A 152 -1.85 -0.77 3.29
C PRO A 152 -0.81 -0.26 4.29
N PHE A 153 -1.16 -0.10 5.52
CA PHE A 153 -0.33 0.31 6.65
C PHE A 153 -0.30 -0.76 7.76
N ALA A 154 -0.68 -2.00 7.46
CA ALA A 154 -0.75 -3.08 8.45
C ALA A 154 0.56 -3.27 9.22
N ASP A 155 1.70 -3.17 8.54
CA ASP A 155 3.01 -3.38 9.14
C ASP A 155 3.28 -2.50 10.36
N VAL A 156 2.80 -1.23 10.36
CA VAL A 156 2.97 -0.33 11.51
C VAL A 156 2.00 -0.63 12.66
N LEU A 157 0.94 -1.40 12.42
CA LEU A 157 -0.04 -1.81 13.43
C LEU A 157 0.35 -3.09 14.16
N MET A 158 1.17 -3.94 13.51
CA MET A 158 1.56 -5.24 14.06
C MET A 158 2.25 -5.08 15.42
N SER A 159 2.09 -6.08 16.29
CA SER A 159 2.77 -6.10 17.58
C SER A 159 4.28 -6.21 17.44
N LYS A 160 4.75 -6.74 16.31
CA LYS A 160 6.16 -6.84 15.93
C LYS A 160 6.37 -6.35 14.50
N PRO A 161 6.44 -5.02 14.28
CA PRO A 161 6.49 -4.45 12.93
C PRO A 161 7.73 -4.84 12.12
N CYS A 162 8.84 -5.23 12.78
CA CYS A 162 10.04 -5.72 12.11
C CYS A 162 10.08 -7.23 11.87
N ALA A 163 9.06 -7.98 12.28
CA ALA A 163 9.08 -9.44 12.16
C ALA A 163 9.21 -9.91 10.69
N VAL A 164 8.69 -9.16 9.74
CA VAL A 164 8.83 -9.45 8.31
C VAL A 164 10.30 -9.51 7.89
N PHE A 165 11.13 -8.59 8.36
CA PHE A 165 12.56 -8.58 8.04
C PHE A 165 13.33 -9.70 8.75
N GLU A 166 12.84 -10.17 9.88
CA GLU A 166 13.43 -11.29 10.62
C GLU A 166 13.04 -12.64 10.01
N GLN A 167 11.80 -12.79 9.54
CA GLN A 167 11.25 -14.05 9.01
C GLN A 167 11.69 -14.32 7.56
N GLU A 168 11.63 -13.31 6.72
CA GLU A 168 12.01 -13.44 5.31
C GLU A 168 13.52 -13.25 5.09
N GLY A 169 14.20 -12.66 6.06
CA GLY A 169 15.60 -12.29 5.98
C GLY A 169 15.82 -11.08 5.07
N LEU A 170 16.82 -10.27 5.39
CA LEU A 170 17.25 -9.20 4.54
C LEU A 170 18.39 -9.69 3.61
N ASN A 171 18.20 -9.51 2.31
CA ASN A 171 19.27 -9.72 1.33
C ASN A 171 20.21 -8.52 1.28
N SER A 172 19.67 -7.33 1.51
CA SER A 172 20.45 -6.09 1.68
C SER A 172 19.73 -5.09 2.55
N ALA A 173 20.49 -4.25 3.22
CA ALA A 173 20.01 -3.07 3.94
C ALA A 173 21.10 -2.02 3.97
N PHE A 174 20.87 -0.84 3.41
CA PHE A 174 21.88 0.21 3.38
C PHE A 174 21.29 1.59 3.63
N TYR A 175 22.13 2.46 4.19
CA TYR A 175 21.79 3.84 4.45
C TYR A 175 21.95 4.70 3.21
N VAL A 176 20.88 5.33 2.75
CA VAL A 176 20.89 6.17 1.54
C VAL A 176 21.35 7.59 1.83
N GLY A 177 20.95 8.13 2.99
CA GLY A 177 21.24 9.52 3.37
C GLY A 177 20.12 10.15 4.17
N GLN A 178 20.10 11.49 4.25
CA GLN A 178 19.02 12.23 4.87
C GLN A 178 18.20 13.00 3.85
N SER A 179 16.87 13.06 4.09
CA SER A 179 15.95 13.94 3.40
C SER A 179 15.41 14.99 4.37
N ARG A 180 15.11 16.19 3.84
CA ARG A 180 14.41 17.28 4.56
C ARG A 180 13.12 17.68 3.84
N ILE A 181 12.69 16.87 2.90
CA ILE A 181 11.52 17.12 2.06
C ILE A 181 10.34 16.28 2.55
N VAL A 182 10.57 14.98 2.81
CA VAL A 182 9.54 14.03 3.17
C VAL A 182 9.15 14.20 4.64
N GLY A 183 7.85 14.28 4.90
CA GLY A 183 7.28 14.31 6.24
C GLY A 183 7.50 15.61 7.03
N GLY A 184 7.93 16.70 6.36
CA GLY A 184 8.10 18.01 6.99
C GLY A 184 9.18 18.06 8.08
N THR A 185 10.05 17.05 8.16
CA THR A 185 11.14 16.93 9.16
C THR A 185 12.38 16.34 8.51
N THR A 186 13.47 16.25 9.28
CA THR A 186 14.64 15.50 8.82
C THR A 186 14.36 14.01 9.01
N THR A 187 14.51 13.23 7.92
CA THR A 187 14.37 11.77 7.93
C THR A 187 15.65 11.11 7.51
N ASP A 188 15.98 9.98 8.10
CA ASP A 188 16.99 9.06 7.64
C ASP A 188 16.37 8.11 6.61
N MET A 189 17.04 7.95 5.47
CA MET A 189 16.57 7.11 4.38
C MET A 189 17.32 5.79 4.40
N VAL A 190 16.57 4.69 4.43
CA VAL A 190 17.10 3.32 4.39
C VAL A 190 16.46 2.56 3.24
N ALA A 191 17.28 1.88 2.46
CA ALA A 191 16.82 0.95 1.43
C ALA A 191 17.04 -0.49 1.90
N VAL A 192 16.05 -1.34 1.72
CA VAL A 192 16.08 -2.75 2.07
C VAL A 192 15.60 -3.61 0.91
N ALA A 193 16.12 -4.82 0.81
CA ALA A 193 15.63 -5.83 -0.11
C ALA A 193 15.53 -7.18 0.61
N ALA A 194 14.43 -7.86 0.36
CA ALA A 194 14.20 -9.27 0.60
C ALA A 194 13.83 -9.94 -0.73
N ASP A 195 13.60 -11.26 -0.75
CA ASP A 195 13.43 -12.02 -2.00
C ASP A 195 12.37 -11.44 -2.95
N ASN A 196 11.23 -11.03 -2.40
CA ASN A 196 10.08 -10.59 -3.18
C ASN A 196 9.75 -9.09 -3.04
N VAL A 197 10.56 -8.33 -2.28
CA VAL A 197 10.26 -6.94 -1.98
C VAL A 197 11.51 -6.08 -1.94
N HIS A 198 11.45 -4.93 -2.60
CA HIS A 198 12.39 -3.83 -2.41
C HIS A 198 11.65 -2.67 -1.78
N ALA A 199 12.16 -2.14 -0.68
CA ALA A 199 11.55 -1.01 0.00
C ALA A 199 12.56 0.09 0.31
N GLU A 200 12.09 1.33 0.23
CA GLU A 200 12.75 2.53 0.73
C GLU A 200 11.91 3.10 1.87
N LEU A 201 12.53 3.40 2.98
CA LEU A 201 11.88 3.93 4.17
C LEU A 201 12.49 5.27 4.56
N TRP A 202 11.63 6.25 4.87
CA TRP A 202 12.00 7.54 5.44
C TRP A 202 11.55 7.57 6.90
N ILE A 203 12.50 7.51 7.81
CA ILE A 203 12.28 7.39 9.25
C ILE A 203 12.74 8.70 9.89
N GLY A 204 11.89 9.31 10.74
CA GLY A 204 12.21 10.54 11.42
C GLY A 204 13.52 10.41 12.22
N ALA A 205 14.48 11.30 11.96
CA ALA A 205 15.80 11.22 12.57
C ALA A 205 15.82 11.44 14.08
N GLN A 206 14.77 12.05 14.65
CA GLN A 206 14.65 12.34 16.08
C GLN A 206 13.65 11.44 16.79
N ASP A 207 12.49 11.22 16.20
CA ASP A 207 11.38 10.48 16.81
C ASP A 207 11.25 9.05 16.32
N HIS A 208 12.04 8.67 15.31
CA HIS A 208 12.08 7.34 14.68
C HIS A 208 10.73 6.86 14.11
N LEU A 209 9.76 7.76 13.92
CA LEU A 209 8.49 7.43 13.31
C LEU A 209 8.61 7.40 11.77
N LEU A 210 7.94 6.43 11.16
CA LEU A 210 7.92 6.29 9.71
C LEU A 210 7.18 7.49 9.07
N ARG A 211 7.75 8.09 8.04
CA ARG A 211 7.16 9.19 7.27
C ARG A 211 6.73 8.77 5.88
N LEU A 212 7.47 7.85 5.28
CA LEU A 212 7.14 7.31 3.99
C LEU A 212 7.76 5.92 3.85
N ILE A 213 7.01 5.02 3.25
CA ILE A 213 7.51 3.77 2.71
C ILE A 213 7.15 3.68 1.24
N ARG A 214 8.08 3.28 0.41
CA ARG A 214 7.88 2.98 -1.00
C ARG A 214 8.31 1.55 -1.23
N VAL A 215 7.42 0.75 -1.81
CA VAL A 215 7.64 -0.68 -2.02
C VAL A 215 7.49 -1.01 -3.50
N VAL A 216 8.37 -1.87 -4.00
CA VAL A 216 8.31 -2.45 -5.34
C VAL A 216 8.40 -3.97 -5.22
N TYR A 217 7.52 -4.67 -5.92
CA TYR A 217 7.52 -6.13 -6.03
C TYR A 217 8.20 -6.54 -7.36
N PRO A 218 9.50 -6.88 -7.34
CA PRO A 218 10.28 -7.06 -8.58
C PRO A 218 9.83 -8.26 -9.42
N HIS A 219 9.18 -9.24 -8.81
CA HIS A 219 8.72 -10.46 -9.49
C HIS A 219 7.28 -10.39 -9.99
N GLU A 220 6.55 -9.32 -9.68
CA GLU A 220 5.24 -9.08 -10.24
C GLU A 220 5.33 -8.54 -11.67
N PRO A 221 4.50 -9.01 -12.62
CA PRO A 221 4.61 -8.62 -14.03
C PRO A 221 4.54 -7.12 -14.31
N ALA A 222 3.89 -6.37 -13.45
CA ALA A 222 3.75 -4.92 -13.58
C ALA A 222 4.77 -4.13 -12.75
N HIS A 223 5.67 -4.79 -12.00
CA HIS A 223 6.52 -4.15 -10.99
C HIS A 223 5.70 -3.20 -10.10
N ALA A 224 4.58 -3.70 -9.59
CA ALA A 224 3.60 -2.89 -8.88
C ALA A 224 4.29 -1.99 -7.84
N LEU A 225 4.06 -0.69 -7.98
CA LEU A 225 4.55 0.32 -7.06
C LEU A 225 3.47 0.66 -6.06
N TYR A 226 3.86 0.71 -4.85
CA TYR A 226 3.03 1.06 -3.72
C TYR A 226 3.82 2.01 -2.83
N GLN A 227 3.17 3.10 -2.40
CA GLN A 227 3.77 4.11 -1.54
C GLN A 227 2.76 4.55 -0.49
N THR A 228 3.20 4.64 0.77
CA THR A 228 2.39 5.21 1.85
C THR A 228 3.16 6.32 2.54
N GLU A 229 2.56 7.51 2.60
CA GLU A 229 3.02 8.61 3.42
C GLU A 229 2.27 8.62 4.75
N TYR A 230 3.01 8.85 5.84
CA TYR A 230 2.49 8.88 7.21
C TYR A 230 2.66 10.27 7.80
N SER A 231 1.57 10.81 8.35
CA SER A 231 1.55 12.11 9.04
C SER A 231 0.66 12.06 10.29
N ASP A 232 0.61 13.16 11.00
CA ASP A 232 -0.27 13.36 12.16
C ASP A 232 -0.12 12.26 13.24
N TRP A 233 1.13 11.83 13.46
CA TRP A 233 1.43 10.81 14.45
C TRP A 233 1.17 11.33 15.87
N HIS A 234 0.36 10.56 16.62
CA HIS A 234 0.16 10.73 18.05
C HIS A 234 0.36 9.38 18.74
N LEU A 235 1.38 9.29 19.58
CA LEU A 235 1.57 8.16 20.48
C LEU A 235 0.84 8.50 21.79
N LEU A 236 -0.06 7.63 22.22
CA LEU A 236 -1.04 7.89 23.27
C LEU A 236 -0.96 6.82 24.36
N ASP A 237 -1.27 7.18 25.58
CA ASP A 237 -1.41 6.20 26.67
C ASP A 237 -2.67 5.34 26.48
N SER A 238 -3.76 5.98 26.07
CA SER A 238 -5.04 5.31 25.81
C SER A 238 -5.92 6.15 24.89
N VAL A 239 -6.95 5.51 24.32
CA VAL A 239 -7.99 6.13 23.49
C VAL A 239 -9.35 5.84 24.12
N ASP A 240 -10.27 6.80 24.05
CA ASP A 240 -11.64 6.58 24.51
C ASP A 240 -12.25 5.36 23.78
N PRO A 241 -12.74 4.35 24.51
CA PRO A 241 -13.37 3.16 23.92
C PRO A 241 -14.50 3.46 22.94
N ALA A 242 -15.22 4.58 23.12
CA ALA A 242 -16.27 5.03 22.21
C ALA A 242 -15.74 5.33 20.80
N SER A 243 -14.45 5.64 20.65
CA SER A 243 -13.82 5.88 19.35
C SER A 243 -13.77 4.64 18.45
N PHE A 244 -13.90 3.44 19.02
CA PHE A 244 -13.87 2.16 18.30
C PHE A 244 -15.24 1.59 18.02
N ALA A 245 -16.28 2.41 18.08
CA ALA A 245 -17.65 2.07 17.75
C ALA A 245 -18.29 3.19 16.92
N SER A 246 -19.35 2.85 16.21
CA SER A 246 -20.15 3.81 15.45
C SER A 246 -21.63 3.45 15.56
N ASP A 247 -22.41 4.37 16.11
CA ASP A 247 -23.87 4.20 16.19
C ASP A 247 -24.49 4.06 14.80
N LYS A 248 -23.99 4.82 13.82
CA LYS A 248 -24.46 4.72 12.43
C LYS A 248 -24.18 3.34 11.85
N ALA A 249 -22.94 2.86 11.96
CA ALA A 249 -22.56 1.55 11.47
C ALA A 249 -23.38 0.43 12.15
N THR A 250 -23.64 0.55 13.46
CA THR A 250 -24.41 -0.44 14.22
C THR A 250 -25.86 -0.56 13.72
N HIS A 251 -26.42 0.51 13.14
CA HIS A 251 -27.80 0.54 12.62
C HIS A 251 -27.87 0.45 11.09
N GLY A 252 -26.75 0.30 10.40
CA GLY A 252 -26.69 0.14 8.95
C GLY A 252 -27.41 -1.11 8.47
N LYS A 253 -27.78 -1.14 7.20
CA LYS A 253 -28.39 -2.29 6.55
C LYS A 253 -27.38 -3.43 6.46
N PRO A 254 -27.70 -4.64 6.93
CA PRO A 254 -26.74 -5.73 6.95
C PRO A 254 -26.36 -6.21 5.55
N MET A 255 -25.08 -6.48 5.35
CA MET A 255 -24.55 -7.20 4.19
C MET A 255 -23.58 -8.29 4.64
N SER A 256 -23.27 -9.24 3.74
CA SER A 256 -22.32 -10.32 4.04
C SER A 256 -20.92 -9.75 4.24
N PHE A 257 -20.23 -10.23 5.27
CA PHE A 257 -18.80 -10.01 5.45
C PHE A 257 -18.04 -11.02 4.58
N ALA A 258 -17.84 -10.67 3.31
CA ALA A 258 -17.29 -11.55 2.27
C ALA A 258 -16.52 -10.75 1.23
N PRO A 259 -15.58 -11.36 0.48
CA PRO A 259 -14.85 -10.70 -0.59
C PRO A 259 -15.79 -10.09 -1.64
N PRO A 260 -15.42 -8.94 -2.24
CA PRO A 260 -16.17 -8.34 -3.33
C PRO A 260 -16.41 -9.34 -4.48
N GLY A 261 -17.64 -9.46 -4.95
CA GLY A 261 -18.01 -10.37 -6.05
C GLY A 261 -18.54 -11.74 -5.62
N LEU A 262 -18.42 -12.11 -4.34
CA LEU A 262 -19.07 -13.29 -3.77
C LEU A 262 -20.39 -12.93 -3.04
N ARG A 263 -21.15 -11.99 -3.59
CA ARG A 263 -22.51 -11.74 -3.07
C ARG A 263 -23.34 -12.99 -3.33
N GLU A 264 -23.91 -13.59 -2.28
CA GLU A 264 -24.95 -14.60 -2.47
C GLU A 264 -26.04 -14.02 -3.36
N PRO A 265 -26.50 -14.75 -4.38
CA PRO A 265 -27.67 -14.32 -5.12
C PRO A 265 -28.83 -14.14 -4.13
N PRO A 266 -29.70 -13.13 -4.31
CA PRO A 266 -30.84 -12.95 -3.45
C PRO A 266 -31.61 -14.27 -3.36
N PRO A 267 -32.12 -14.65 -2.18
CA PRO A 267 -32.87 -15.90 -2.02
C PRO A 267 -33.96 -15.93 -3.07
N ALA A 268 -34.04 -17.07 -3.78
CA ALA A 268 -35.07 -17.26 -4.80
C ALA A 268 -36.44 -16.94 -4.19
N PRO A 269 -37.31 -16.21 -4.90
CA PRO A 269 -38.66 -15.89 -4.38
C PRO A 269 -39.29 -17.21 -3.99
N SER A 270 -39.70 -17.31 -2.72
CA SER A 270 -40.40 -18.47 -2.18
C SER A 270 -41.57 -18.80 -3.12
N ALA A 271 -41.51 -19.98 -3.73
CA ALA A 271 -42.60 -20.47 -4.54
C ALA A 271 -43.87 -20.45 -3.70
N ASN A 272 -44.79 -19.57 -4.04
CA ASN A 272 -46.06 -19.45 -3.40
C ASN A 272 -46.87 -20.74 -3.67
N PRO A 273 -47.26 -21.55 -2.65
CA PRO A 273 -47.94 -22.82 -2.87
C PRO A 273 -49.43 -22.67 -3.18
N GLN A 274 -49.89 -21.56 -3.74
CA GLN A 274 -51.28 -21.33 -4.08
C GLN A 274 -51.47 -21.00 -5.56
N GLN A 275 -51.35 -22.01 -6.42
CA GLN A 275 -52.02 -22.05 -7.71
C GLN A 275 -52.26 -23.50 -8.15
N HIS A 276 -53.12 -24.23 -7.42
CA HIS A 276 -53.87 -25.36 -7.92
C HIS A 276 -55.19 -25.41 -7.20
N ARG A 277 -56.17 -24.70 -7.73
CA ARG A 277 -57.62 -25.04 -7.69
C ARG A 277 -58.29 -24.61 -9.00
#